data_dc2f170f6af33baca694a8a4403f58fe
#
_entry.id   dc2f170f6af33baca694a8a4403f58fe
#
_cell.length_a   1.000
_cell.length_b   1.000
_cell.length_c   1.000
_cell.angle_alpha   90.00
_cell.angle_beta   90.00
_cell.angle_gamma   90.00
#
_symmetry.space_group_name_H-M   'P 1'
#
loop_
_entity.id
_entity.type
_entity.pdbx_description
1 polymer ?
#
loop_
_entity_poly.entity_id
_entity_poly.type
_entity_poly.pdbx_seq_one_letter_code
_entity_poly.pdbx_strand_id
1 'polypeptide(L)'
;MDTASPRAQIAVFGLGYVGCVTAACLASLDHKVVGVDSDPHKIDNVRKARAPFYEPGLQEIVQATVGDGRFRATGSAAEALAEADIALLCVGTPSERNGNLGLDQLRRVMRDVSASLVNRKKPLIVALRSTVFPGTCEDIVMPAIAGHAGVTAVSNPEFLREGCAVKDFMEPPLVVVGGDDHASVARAAAIYDRLKVKPCLVTLRTAEMIKYACNAFHAVKIAFANEIGALASRLDVDGLEVMNTLCQDHKLNTSAAYLKPGFAFGGSCLPKDLRALTYRASRLDLKLPLLESTMPSNDRHLDRAIQTVSDLKGRIGIVGLAFKENTDDLRESPVVNLLEYLIGKGRELKVYDPHIQLDQIYGSNRDYILHAIPHIGKLLTSGFAEVGAWAEHLVVTQKPSAELAAEIRASGLPILDLARNLA
;
A
#
# COMPACT_ATOMS: atom_id res chain seq x y z
N MET A 1 36.30 -5.97 -3.41
CA MET A 1 36.30 -6.66 -2.10
C MET A 1 34.84 -6.90 -1.76
N ASP A 2 34.44 -8.17 -1.81
CA ASP A 2 33.07 -8.61 -1.52
C ASP A 2 32.84 -8.45 -0.01
N THR A 3 32.22 -7.34 0.40
CA THR A 3 31.81 -7.15 1.79
C THR A 3 30.49 -7.88 2.00
N ALA A 4 30.55 -9.21 1.96
CA ALA A 4 29.39 -10.03 2.31
C ALA A 4 28.98 -9.70 3.75
N SER A 5 27.73 -9.28 3.94
CA SER A 5 27.15 -9.04 5.26
C SER A 5 27.38 -10.23 6.20
N PRO A 6 27.65 -9.99 7.49
CA PRO A 6 27.95 -11.06 8.44
C PRO A 6 26.78 -12.05 8.52
N ARG A 7 27.13 -13.33 8.67
CA ARG A 7 26.15 -14.40 8.87
C ARG A 7 25.35 -14.15 10.15
N ALA A 8 24.03 -13.97 10.03
CA ALA A 8 23.17 -13.79 11.17
C ALA A 8 22.71 -15.14 11.75
N GLN A 9 22.43 -15.17 13.04
CA GLN A 9 21.72 -16.25 13.71
C GLN A 9 20.25 -15.91 13.83
N ILE A 10 19.38 -16.68 13.22
CA ILE A 10 17.96 -16.33 13.02
C ILE A 10 17.08 -17.41 13.66
N ALA A 11 16.16 -17.00 14.53
CA ALA A 11 15.08 -17.85 15.02
C ALA A 11 13.82 -17.57 14.19
N VAL A 12 13.18 -18.61 13.65
CA VAL A 12 11.94 -18.48 12.87
C VAL A 12 10.81 -19.17 13.63
N PHE A 13 9.85 -18.41 14.11
CA PHE A 13 8.71 -18.90 14.86
C PHE A 13 7.52 -19.20 13.94
N GLY A 14 7.10 -20.46 13.93
CA GLY A 14 6.11 -21.02 13.02
C GLY A 14 6.77 -21.65 11.81
N LEU A 15 6.68 -22.97 11.67
CA LEU A 15 7.13 -23.75 10.50
C LEU A 15 5.94 -24.14 9.61
N GLY A 16 4.96 -23.23 9.51
CA GLY A 16 3.97 -23.24 8.45
C GLY A 16 4.59 -22.86 7.11
N TYR A 17 3.75 -22.65 6.09
CA TYR A 17 4.19 -22.37 4.73
C TYR A 17 5.23 -21.24 4.65
N VAL A 18 4.86 -20.05 5.12
CA VAL A 18 5.74 -18.88 5.12
C VAL A 18 7.02 -19.11 5.90
N GLY A 19 6.88 -19.64 7.14
CA GLY A 19 8.04 -19.77 8.03
C GLY A 19 9.04 -20.83 7.59
N CYS A 20 8.59 -21.98 7.10
CA CYS A 20 9.49 -23.03 6.64
C CYS A 20 10.24 -22.63 5.37
N VAL A 21 9.55 -22.02 4.39
CA VAL A 21 10.21 -21.48 3.18
C VAL A 21 11.21 -20.39 3.56
N THR A 22 10.81 -19.44 4.43
CA THR A 22 11.69 -18.38 4.92
C THR A 22 12.94 -18.95 5.60
N ALA A 23 12.76 -19.93 6.51
CA ALA A 23 13.86 -20.55 7.24
C ALA A 23 14.84 -21.29 6.32
N ALA A 24 14.33 -22.10 5.41
CA ALA A 24 15.14 -22.85 4.46
C ALA A 24 15.91 -21.92 3.50
N CYS A 25 15.24 -20.91 2.92
CA CYS A 25 15.88 -19.97 2.02
C CYS A 25 16.92 -19.09 2.72
N LEU A 26 16.65 -18.57 3.94
CA LEU A 26 17.67 -17.85 4.71
C LEU A 26 18.89 -18.73 5.03
N ALA A 27 18.67 -20.00 5.36
CA ALA A 27 19.77 -20.94 5.56
C ALA A 27 20.56 -21.19 4.27
N SER A 28 19.90 -21.20 3.10
CA SER A 28 20.60 -21.29 1.79
C SER A 28 21.41 -20.04 1.45
N LEU A 29 21.09 -18.90 2.07
CA LEU A 29 21.86 -17.66 2.02
C LEU A 29 22.96 -17.58 3.09
N ASP A 30 23.41 -18.75 3.63
CA ASP A 30 24.48 -18.90 4.63
C ASP A 30 24.17 -18.36 6.04
N HIS A 31 22.93 -18.04 6.37
CA HIS A 31 22.55 -17.76 7.75
C HIS A 31 22.43 -19.05 8.56
N LYS A 32 22.59 -18.96 9.90
CA LYS A 32 22.26 -20.07 10.81
C LYS A 32 20.83 -19.89 11.29
N VAL A 33 19.97 -20.84 10.97
CA VAL A 33 18.53 -20.73 11.21
C VAL A 33 18.03 -21.82 12.17
N VAL A 34 17.25 -21.41 13.14
CA VAL A 34 16.53 -22.31 14.06
C VAL A 34 15.04 -22.08 13.88
N GLY A 35 14.35 -23.05 13.31
CA GLY A 35 12.90 -23.05 13.22
C GLY A 35 12.25 -23.51 14.54
N VAL A 36 11.20 -22.82 14.96
CA VAL A 36 10.43 -23.15 16.18
C VAL A 36 8.98 -23.39 15.78
N ASP A 37 8.43 -24.53 16.16
CA ASP A 37 6.99 -24.80 16.00
C ASP A 37 6.47 -25.59 17.22
N SER A 38 5.19 -25.51 17.48
CA SER A 38 4.52 -26.33 18.50
C SER A 38 4.10 -27.70 17.98
N ASP A 39 4.09 -27.90 16.67
CA ASP A 39 3.73 -29.15 16.01
C ASP A 39 4.96 -30.09 15.93
N PRO A 40 4.98 -31.19 16.69
CA PRO A 40 6.10 -32.13 16.69
C PRO A 40 6.31 -32.78 15.31
N HIS A 41 5.29 -32.93 14.50
CA HIS A 41 5.43 -33.54 13.17
C HIS A 41 6.23 -32.64 12.22
N LYS A 42 6.03 -31.31 12.25
CA LYS A 42 6.83 -30.37 11.45
C LYS A 42 8.29 -30.35 11.91
N ILE A 43 8.51 -30.33 13.23
CA ILE A 43 9.86 -30.39 13.82
C ILE A 43 10.58 -31.67 13.40
N ASP A 44 9.92 -32.81 13.49
CA ASP A 44 10.49 -34.13 13.15
C ASP A 44 10.80 -34.23 11.64
N ASN A 45 9.92 -33.70 10.76
CA ASN A 45 10.18 -33.63 9.32
C ASN A 45 11.47 -32.84 9.05
N VAL A 46 11.60 -31.64 9.57
CA VAL A 46 12.80 -30.82 9.37
C VAL A 46 14.04 -31.52 9.92
N ARG A 47 13.98 -32.12 11.13
CA ARG A 47 15.09 -32.88 11.70
C ARG A 47 15.56 -34.07 10.85
N LYS A 48 14.62 -34.66 10.10
CA LYS A 48 14.88 -35.73 9.13
C LYS A 48 15.21 -35.20 7.71
N ALA A 49 15.54 -33.91 7.59
CA ALA A 49 15.81 -33.25 6.33
C ALA A 49 14.66 -33.40 5.31
N ARG A 50 13.40 -33.34 5.79
CA ARG A 50 12.19 -33.40 4.97
C ARG A 50 11.43 -32.09 5.05
N ALA A 51 10.95 -31.62 3.91
CA ALA A 51 10.01 -30.49 3.89
C ALA A 51 8.66 -30.92 4.50
N PRO A 52 8.04 -30.14 5.40
CA PRO A 52 6.78 -30.52 6.05
C PRO A 52 5.56 -30.44 5.12
N PHE A 53 5.70 -29.88 3.93
CA PHE A 53 4.68 -29.79 2.88
C PHE A 53 5.38 -29.67 1.51
N TYR A 54 4.57 -29.80 0.44
CA TYR A 54 5.08 -29.68 -0.93
C TYR A 54 5.17 -28.22 -1.35
N GLU A 55 6.35 -27.80 -1.79
CA GLU A 55 6.63 -26.56 -2.49
C GLU A 55 7.80 -26.81 -3.45
N PRO A 56 7.73 -26.39 -4.72
CA PRO A 56 8.83 -26.60 -5.67
C PRO A 56 10.16 -26.06 -5.16
N GLY A 57 11.20 -26.90 -5.14
CA GLY A 57 12.55 -26.56 -4.71
C GLY A 57 12.77 -26.54 -3.19
N LEU A 58 11.74 -26.65 -2.36
CA LEU A 58 11.88 -26.59 -0.89
C LEU A 58 12.56 -27.84 -0.34
N GLN A 59 12.23 -29.02 -0.83
CA GLN A 59 12.79 -30.29 -0.34
C GLN A 59 14.32 -30.31 -0.49
N GLU A 60 14.82 -29.89 -1.64
CA GLU A 60 16.26 -29.86 -1.94
C GLU A 60 17.00 -28.87 -1.01
N ILE A 61 16.42 -27.69 -0.78
CA ILE A 61 16.99 -26.69 0.10
C ILE A 61 17.00 -27.16 1.56
N VAL A 62 15.91 -27.75 2.04
CA VAL A 62 15.83 -28.31 3.40
C VAL A 62 16.87 -29.43 3.58
N GLN A 63 16.97 -30.33 2.60
CA GLN A 63 17.94 -31.43 2.65
C GLN A 63 19.38 -30.93 2.71
N ALA A 64 19.74 -29.95 1.89
CA ALA A 64 21.08 -29.37 1.88
C ALA A 64 21.40 -28.63 3.16
N THR A 65 20.48 -27.74 3.62
CA THR A 65 20.74 -26.83 4.77
C THR A 65 20.63 -27.52 6.12
N VAL A 66 19.84 -28.58 6.27
CA VAL A 66 19.84 -29.42 7.45
C VAL A 66 21.06 -30.34 7.46
N GLY A 67 21.45 -30.89 6.29
CA GLY A 67 22.62 -31.77 6.17
C GLY A 67 23.93 -31.08 6.55
N ASP A 68 24.09 -29.80 6.26
CA ASP A 68 25.27 -29.01 6.63
C ASP A 68 25.12 -28.22 7.96
N GLY A 69 24.01 -28.40 8.68
CA GLY A 69 23.76 -27.84 10.00
C GLY A 69 23.38 -26.36 10.04
N ARG A 70 23.11 -25.73 8.90
CA ARG A 70 22.65 -24.33 8.85
C ARG A 70 21.18 -24.16 9.21
N PHE A 71 20.36 -25.20 9.00
CA PHE A 71 18.97 -25.20 9.40
C PHE A 71 18.69 -26.34 10.40
N ARG A 72 18.07 -26.03 11.53
CA ARG A 72 17.61 -26.98 12.51
C ARG A 72 16.24 -26.60 13.06
N ALA A 73 15.49 -27.53 13.66
CA ALA A 73 14.19 -27.27 14.23
C ALA A 73 14.09 -27.73 15.69
N THR A 74 13.37 -26.95 16.49
CA THR A 74 13.10 -27.23 17.93
C THR A 74 11.70 -26.81 18.33
N GLY A 75 11.19 -27.37 19.44
CA GLY A 75 9.98 -26.89 20.09
C GLY A 75 10.25 -25.84 21.18
N SER A 76 11.52 -25.47 21.43
CA SER A 76 11.92 -24.60 22.52
C SER A 76 12.26 -23.18 22.02
N ALA A 77 11.46 -22.19 22.41
CA ALA A 77 11.74 -20.80 22.17
C ALA A 77 13.07 -20.35 22.80
N ALA A 78 13.35 -20.80 24.03
CA ALA A 78 14.58 -20.48 24.74
C ALA A 78 15.84 -20.99 24.01
N GLU A 79 15.80 -22.24 23.51
CA GLU A 79 16.89 -22.82 22.72
C GLU A 79 17.13 -22.02 21.41
N ALA A 80 16.07 -21.65 20.70
CA ALA A 80 16.18 -20.92 19.44
C ALA A 80 16.68 -19.49 19.65
N LEU A 81 16.26 -18.85 20.73
CA LEU A 81 16.65 -17.48 21.04
C LEU A 81 18.05 -17.36 21.68
N ALA A 82 18.61 -18.43 22.24
CA ALA A 82 19.88 -18.35 22.98
C ALA A 82 20.97 -17.54 22.24
N GLU A 83 21.15 -17.79 20.97
CA GLU A 83 22.16 -17.14 20.13
C GLU A 83 21.58 -16.25 19.00
N ALA A 84 20.25 -16.15 18.87
CA ALA A 84 19.64 -15.44 17.78
C ALA A 84 19.99 -13.94 17.77
N ASP A 85 20.22 -13.38 16.60
CA ASP A 85 20.32 -11.94 16.36
C ASP A 85 18.93 -11.35 15.98
N ILE A 86 18.14 -12.19 15.31
CA ILE A 86 16.81 -11.85 14.82
C ILE A 86 15.84 -12.99 15.10
N ALA A 87 14.64 -12.67 15.56
CA ALA A 87 13.50 -13.57 15.70
C ALA A 87 12.41 -13.19 14.69
N LEU A 88 12.17 -14.02 13.66
CA LEU A 88 11.11 -13.83 12.67
C LEU A 88 9.83 -14.50 13.14
N LEU A 89 8.75 -13.76 13.32
CA LEU A 89 7.44 -14.27 13.72
C LEU A 89 6.59 -14.58 12.48
N CYS A 90 6.50 -15.85 12.13
CA CYS A 90 5.82 -16.37 10.93
C CYS A 90 4.57 -17.20 11.27
N VAL A 91 3.88 -16.86 12.34
CA VAL A 91 2.70 -17.61 12.80
C VAL A 91 1.44 -17.22 12.03
N GLY A 92 0.49 -18.14 11.97
CA GLY A 92 -0.79 -17.92 11.30
C GLY A 92 -1.64 -16.85 12.00
N THR A 93 -2.35 -16.07 11.17
CA THR A 93 -3.32 -15.07 11.62
C THR A 93 -4.65 -15.34 10.88
N PRO A 94 -5.40 -16.39 11.28
CA PRO A 94 -6.61 -16.80 10.59
C PRO A 94 -7.71 -15.75 10.71
N SER A 95 -8.66 -15.76 9.76
CA SER A 95 -9.85 -14.92 9.85
C SER A 95 -10.79 -15.43 10.93
N GLU A 96 -11.32 -14.56 11.77
CA GLU A 96 -12.41 -14.81 12.68
C GLU A 96 -13.78 -14.79 11.96
N ARG A 97 -14.83 -15.27 12.61
CA ARG A 97 -16.19 -15.31 12.01
C ARG A 97 -16.75 -13.93 11.63
N ASN A 98 -16.33 -12.89 12.31
CA ASN A 98 -16.72 -11.51 12.06
C ASN A 98 -15.87 -10.83 10.96
N GLY A 99 -14.92 -11.57 10.36
CA GLY A 99 -13.96 -11.06 9.38
C GLY A 99 -12.71 -10.40 9.99
N ASN A 100 -12.63 -10.28 11.31
CA ASN A 100 -11.43 -9.78 11.99
C ASN A 100 -10.28 -10.78 11.91
N LEU A 101 -9.09 -10.35 12.30
CA LEU A 101 -7.88 -11.15 12.30
C LEU A 101 -7.69 -11.83 13.68
N GLY A 102 -7.56 -13.15 13.70
CA GLY A 102 -7.25 -13.92 14.89
C GLY A 102 -5.77 -13.81 15.25
N LEU A 103 -5.44 -13.19 16.37
CA LEU A 103 -4.07 -12.90 16.81
C LEU A 103 -3.59 -13.78 17.97
N ASP A 104 -4.34 -14.82 18.31
CA ASP A 104 -4.03 -15.67 19.48
C ASP A 104 -2.70 -16.42 19.35
N GLN A 105 -2.36 -16.88 18.14
CA GLN A 105 -1.08 -17.53 17.89
C GLN A 105 0.07 -16.55 18.10
N LEU A 106 -0.05 -15.31 17.60
CA LEU A 106 0.95 -14.26 17.80
C LEU A 106 1.11 -13.94 19.29
N ARG A 107 0.01 -13.77 20.03
CA ARG A 107 0.04 -13.51 21.47
C ARG A 107 0.71 -14.65 22.26
N ARG A 108 0.46 -15.91 21.85
CA ARG A 108 1.09 -17.09 22.48
C ARG A 108 2.59 -17.06 22.24
N VAL A 109 3.03 -16.93 21.00
CA VAL A 109 4.46 -16.89 20.67
C VAL A 109 5.15 -15.71 21.36
N MET A 110 4.51 -14.55 21.46
CA MET A 110 5.10 -13.41 22.17
C MET A 110 5.27 -13.65 23.68
N ARG A 111 4.38 -14.44 24.32
CA ARG A 111 4.59 -14.89 25.72
C ARG A 111 5.84 -15.77 25.84
N ASP A 112 6.00 -16.73 24.91
CA ASP A 112 7.14 -17.67 24.93
C ASP A 112 8.46 -16.92 24.64
N VAL A 113 8.45 -15.96 23.70
CA VAL A 113 9.57 -15.06 23.41
C VAL A 113 9.92 -14.26 24.66
N SER A 114 8.95 -13.53 25.23
CA SER A 114 9.17 -12.68 26.41
C SER A 114 9.75 -13.49 27.61
N ALA A 115 9.20 -14.66 27.88
CA ALA A 115 9.71 -15.55 28.93
C ALA A 115 11.17 -15.98 28.68
N SER A 116 11.55 -16.13 27.40
CA SER A 116 12.91 -16.52 26.99
C SER A 116 13.92 -15.37 27.02
N LEU A 117 13.45 -14.12 27.14
CA LEU A 117 14.30 -12.94 27.22
C LEU A 117 14.84 -12.64 28.62
N VAL A 118 14.31 -13.31 29.64
CA VAL A 118 14.78 -13.17 31.02
C VAL A 118 16.27 -13.52 31.10
N ASN A 119 17.07 -12.60 31.63
CA ASN A 119 18.55 -12.70 31.71
C ASN A 119 19.32 -12.69 30.38
N ARG A 120 18.63 -12.41 29.25
CA ARG A 120 19.31 -12.24 27.97
C ARG A 120 20.13 -10.95 27.97
N LYS A 121 21.40 -11.04 27.57
CA LYS A 121 22.31 -9.87 27.44
C LYS A 121 22.58 -9.50 25.96
N LYS A 122 22.40 -10.46 25.05
CA LYS A 122 22.64 -10.25 23.62
C LYS A 122 21.48 -9.48 23.00
N PRO A 123 21.70 -8.41 22.21
CA PRO A 123 20.65 -7.71 21.50
C PRO A 123 19.84 -8.65 20.60
N LEU A 124 18.55 -8.35 20.43
CA LEU A 124 17.63 -9.13 19.58
C LEU A 124 16.71 -8.20 18.83
N ILE A 125 16.50 -8.47 17.54
CA ILE A 125 15.44 -7.86 16.76
C ILE A 125 14.29 -8.85 16.64
N VAL A 126 13.10 -8.47 17.09
CA VAL A 126 11.86 -9.23 16.88
C VAL A 126 11.18 -8.69 15.64
N ALA A 127 11.17 -9.48 14.57
CA ALA A 127 10.63 -9.09 13.27
C ALA A 127 9.29 -9.77 13.02
N LEU A 128 8.21 -8.99 13.02
CA LEU A 128 6.85 -9.47 12.73
C LEU A 128 6.70 -9.66 11.22
N ARG A 129 6.60 -10.93 10.79
CA ARG A 129 6.47 -11.33 9.39
C ARG A 129 5.05 -11.79 9.03
N SER A 130 4.26 -12.21 10.01
CA SER A 130 2.84 -12.52 9.82
C SER A 130 2.09 -11.32 9.24
N THR A 131 1.07 -11.61 8.43
CA THR A 131 0.17 -10.56 7.92
C THR A 131 -0.71 -10.04 9.05
N VAL A 132 -0.58 -8.76 9.36
CA VAL A 132 -1.30 -8.10 10.46
C VAL A 132 -1.74 -6.68 10.08
N PHE A 133 -2.75 -6.15 10.75
CA PHE A 133 -3.18 -4.76 10.57
C PHE A 133 -2.17 -3.75 11.18
N PRO A 134 -2.10 -2.53 10.60
CA PRO A 134 -1.31 -1.43 11.17
C PRO A 134 -1.63 -1.18 12.65
N GLY A 135 -0.56 -1.15 13.46
CA GLY A 135 -0.63 -1.02 14.91
C GLY A 135 -0.47 -2.35 15.67
N THR A 136 -0.56 -3.51 15.01
CA THR A 136 -0.46 -4.81 15.69
C THR A 136 0.89 -5.01 16.35
N CYS A 137 1.97 -4.59 15.73
CA CYS A 137 3.31 -4.66 16.33
C CYS A 137 3.42 -3.80 17.58
N GLU A 138 2.85 -2.58 17.54
CA GLU A 138 2.81 -1.66 18.68
C GLU A 138 1.94 -2.20 19.83
N ASP A 139 0.82 -2.86 19.51
CA ASP A 139 -0.15 -3.32 20.50
C ASP A 139 0.22 -4.67 21.13
N ILE A 140 0.99 -5.52 20.43
CA ILE A 140 1.27 -6.90 20.86
C ILE A 140 2.76 -7.16 21.02
N VAL A 141 3.59 -6.81 20.02
CA VAL A 141 5.02 -7.17 20.04
C VAL A 141 5.79 -6.26 20.97
N MET A 142 5.66 -4.95 20.81
CA MET A 142 6.40 -3.97 21.62
C MET A 142 6.11 -4.09 23.12
N PRO A 143 4.85 -4.21 23.59
CA PRO A 143 4.58 -4.41 25.02
C PRO A 143 5.17 -5.70 25.59
N ALA A 144 5.20 -6.78 24.80
CA ALA A 144 5.74 -8.06 25.25
C ALA A 144 7.27 -8.06 25.40
N ILE A 145 7.98 -7.17 24.72
CA ILE A 145 9.43 -7.02 24.82
C ILE A 145 9.84 -5.81 25.68
N ALA A 146 8.88 -5.04 26.16
CA ALA A 146 9.14 -3.88 27.00
C ALA A 146 9.92 -4.27 28.26
N GLY A 147 10.91 -3.47 28.61
CA GLY A 147 11.79 -3.76 29.78
C GLY A 147 12.97 -4.70 29.51
N HIS A 148 13.07 -5.29 28.31
CA HIS A 148 14.23 -6.08 27.91
C HIS A 148 15.25 -5.22 27.15
N ALA A 149 16.34 -4.83 27.80
CA ALA A 149 17.36 -3.97 27.21
C ALA A 149 17.97 -4.58 25.94
N GLY A 150 18.08 -3.78 24.88
CA GLY A 150 18.66 -4.21 23.60
C GLY A 150 17.73 -5.06 22.73
N VAL A 151 16.45 -5.19 23.10
CA VAL A 151 15.44 -5.87 22.28
C VAL A 151 14.59 -4.83 21.57
N THR A 152 14.46 -4.94 20.25
CA THR A 152 13.71 -4.02 19.40
C THR A 152 12.73 -4.77 18.50
N ALA A 153 11.72 -4.08 17.99
CA ALA A 153 10.72 -4.64 17.09
C ALA A 153 10.80 -4.00 15.70
N VAL A 154 10.57 -4.80 14.67
CA VAL A 154 10.37 -4.36 13.27
C VAL A 154 9.23 -5.15 12.64
N SER A 155 8.61 -4.59 11.60
CA SER A 155 7.68 -5.31 10.72
C SER A 155 8.41 -5.69 9.43
N ASN A 156 8.33 -6.96 9.04
CA ASN A 156 8.95 -7.48 7.82
C ASN A 156 7.96 -8.40 7.09
N PRO A 157 6.92 -7.82 6.47
CA PRO A 157 5.89 -8.60 5.78
C PRO A 157 6.49 -9.43 4.63
N GLU A 158 5.81 -10.51 4.28
CA GLU A 158 6.18 -11.40 3.18
C GLU A 158 5.30 -11.16 1.95
N PHE A 159 5.80 -11.55 0.77
CA PHE A 159 5.10 -11.44 -0.51
C PHE A 159 5.21 -12.74 -1.31
N LEU A 160 5.23 -13.88 -0.60
CA LEU A 160 5.37 -15.22 -1.16
C LEU A 160 4.03 -15.70 -1.72
N ARG A 161 4.08 -16.40 -2.85
CA ARG A 161 2.91 -17.06 -3.46
C ARG A 161 3.08 -18.57 -3.37
N GLU A 162 2.06 -19.26 -2.91
CA GLU A 162 2.05 -20.73 -2.86
C GLU A 162 2.30 -21.30 -4.26
N GLY A 163 3.13 -22.35 -4.32
CA GLY A 163 3.60 -22.97 -5.57
C GLY A 163 4.75 -22.22 -6.27
N CYS A 164 5.15 -21.04 -5.78
CA CYS A 164 6.28 -20.24 -6.29
C CYS A 164 7.09 -19.59 -5.16
N ALA A 165 6.87 -19.97 -3.90
CA ALA A 165 7.37 -19.24 -2.76
C ALA A 165 8.90 -19.27 -2.62
N VAL A 166 9.54 -20.39 -2.97
CA VAL A 166 11.00 -20.47 -3.02
C VAL A 166 11.56 -19.49 -4.06
N LYS A 167 10.98 -19.46 -5.25
CA LYS A 167 11.38 -18.50 -6.30
C LYS A 167 11.13 -17.06 -5.87
N ASP A 168 9.93 -16.77 -5.34
CA ASP A 168 9.57 -15.44 -4.87
C ASP A 168 10.45 -14.96 -3.70
N PHE A 169 10.98 -15.88 -2.89
CA PHE A 169 11.94 -15.54 -1.85
C PHE A 169 13.34 -15.25 -2.41
N MET A 170 13.81 -16.06 -3.35
CA MET A 170 15.16 -15.92 -3.93
C MET A 170 15.26 -14.77 -4.94
N GLU A 171 14.16 -14.44 -5.62
CA GLU A 171 14.02 -13.35 -6.57
C GLU A 171 12.83 -12.45 -6.18
N PRO A 172 12.86 -11.80 -5.00
CA PRO A 172 11.69 -11.10 -4.49
C PRO A 172 11.38 -9.85 -5.32
N PRO A 173 10.11 -9.64 -5.71
CA PRO A 173 9.70 -8.40 -6.34
C PRO A 173 9.74 -7.21 -5.38
N LEU A 174 9.65 -7.49 -4.09
CA LEU A 174 9.59 -6.50 -3.02
C LEU A 174 10.09 -7.09 -1.69
N VAL A 175 10.99 -6.38 -1.02
CA VAL A 175 11.36 -6.60 0.38
C VAL A 175 11.03 -5.33 1.16
N VAL A 176 10.27 -5.46 2.25
CA VAL A 176 9.87 -4.33 3.09
C VAL A 176 10.33 -4.59 4.52
N VAL A 177 10.98 -3.61 5.13
CA VAL A 177 11.31 -3.60 6.55
C VAL A 177 10.88 -2.28 7.16
N GLY A 178 10.01 -2.33 8.16
CA GLY A 178 9.50 -1.14 8.83
C GLY A 178 9.84 -1.12 10.32
N GLY A 179 10.13 0.05 10.84
CA GLY A 179 10.40 0.24 12.26
C GLY A 179 10.80 1.68 12.57
N ASP A 180 10.81 2.02 13.85
CA ASP A 180 11.16 3.36 14.32
C ASP A 180 12.66 3.50 14.64
N ASP A 181 13.33 2.40 14.96
CA ASP A 181 14.77 2.38 15.15
C ASP A 181 15.52 2.04 13.86
N HIS A 182 16.12 3.05 13.24
CA HIS A 182 16.85 2.92 11.97
C HIS A 182 17.96 1.86 12.00
N ALA A 183 18.63 1.68 13.13
CA ALA A 183 19.70 0.69 13.26
C ALA A 183 19.15 -0.73 13.20
N SER A 184 18.05 -1.00 13.89
CA SER A 184 17.36 -2.29 13.85
C SER A 184 16.75 -2.59 12.49
N VAL A 185 16.14 -1.58 11.84
CA VAL A 185 15.58 -1.70 10.47
C VAL A 185 16.70 -2.07 9.49
N ALA A 186 17.85 -1.38 9.54
CA ALA A 186 18.99 -1.68 8.67
C ALA A 186 19.55 -3.09 8.91
N ARG A 187 19.70 -3.50 10.19
CA ARG A 187 20.18 -4.84 10.54
C ARG A 187 19.19 -5.94 10.11
N ALA A 188 17.89 -5.71 10.25
CA ALA A 188 16.88 -6.65 9.78
C ALA A 188 16.86 -6.74 8.25
N ALA A 189 17.08 -5.64 7.54
CA ALA A 189 17.17 -5.62 6.09
C ALA A 189 18.44 -6.34 5.57
N ALA A 190 19.53 -6.31 6.32
CA ALA A 190 20.81 -6.92 5.93
C ALA A 190 20.75 -8.45 5.76
N ILE A 191 19.76 -9.15 6.31
CA ILE A 191 19.58 -10.60 6.05
C ILE A 191 19.26 -10.91 4.58
N TYR A 192 18.85 -9.91 3.81
CA TYR A 192 18.52 -10.00 2.39
C TYR A 192 19.63 -9.50 1.45
N ASP A 193 20.77 -9.05 1.97
CA ASP A 193 21.84 -8.42 1.17
C ASP A 193 22.40 -9.31 0.04
N ARG A 194 22.23 -10.63 0.16
CA ARG A 194 22.64 -11.57 -0.88
C ARG A 194 21.60 -11.72 -2.01
N LEU A 195 20.42 -11.13 -1.84
CA LEU A 195 19.40 -11.07 -2.89
C LEU A 195 19.61 -9.82 -3.75
N LYS A 196 19.31 -9.91 -5.03
CA LYS A 196 19.41 -8.79 -5.98
C LYS A 196 18.23 -7.83 -5.87
N VAL A 197 17.92 -7.38 -4.64
CA VAL A 197 16.80 -6.47 -4.36
C VAL A 197 17.23 -5.43 -3.34
N LYS A 198 16.82 -4.19 -3.55
CA LYS A 198 17.00 -3.12 -2.56
C LYS A 198 15.81 -3.12 -1.61
N PRO A 199 15.96 -3.37 -0.31
CA PRO A 199 14.85 -3.31 0.63
C PRO A 199 14.24 -1.90 0.71
N CYS A 200 12.90 -1.83 0.80
CA CYS A 200 12.16 -0.62 1.11
C CYS A 200 12.12 -0.45 2.63
N LEU A 201 12.78 0.59 3.14
CA LEU A 201 12.80 0.91 4.56
C LEU A 201 11.72 1.96 4.83
N VAL A 202 10.78 1.64 5.73
CA VAL A 202 9.58 2.46 5.98
C VAL A 202 9.26 2.51 7.48
N THR A 203 8.21 3.22 7.87
CA THR A 203 7.70 3.18 9.25
C THR A 203 7.03 1.83 9.55
N LEU A 204 6.87 1.51 10.82
CA LEU A 204 6.28 0.25 11.29
C LEU A 204 4.88 0.00 10.69
N ARG A 205 3.97 0.97 10.87
CA ARG A 205 2.59 0.88 10.35
C ARG A 205 2.52 0.86 8.82
N THR A 206 3.43 1.55 8.15
CA THR A 206 3.52 1.52 6.69
C THR A 206 3.85 0.12 6.19
N ALA A 207 4.82 -0.56 6.82
CA ALA A 207 5.16 -1.94 6.46
C ALA A 207 3.98 -2.90 6.62
N GLU A 208 3.24 -2.80 7.74
CA GLU A 208 2.05 -3.59 7.99
C GLU A 208 0.95 -3.32 6.93
N MET A 209 0.72 -2.05 6.55
CA MET A 209 -0.29 -1.67 5.56
C MET A 209 0.06 -2.11 4.14
N ILE A 210 1.32 -2.08 3.75
CA ILE A 210 1.77 -2.44 2.39
C ILE A 210 1.32 -3.86 2.01
N LYS A 211 1.38 -4.82 2.94
CA LYS A 211 0.95 -6.21 2.68
C LYS A 211 -0.53 -6.28 2.29
N TYR A 212 -1.40 -5.58 3.03
CA TYR A 212 -2.82 -5.53 2.72
C TYR A 212 -3.08 -4.82 1.39
N ALA A 213 -2.40 -3.70 1.15
CA ALA A 213 -2.54 -2.97 -0.11
C ALA A 213 -2.16 -3.84 -1.32
N CYS A 214 -1.04 -4.59 -1.25
CA CYS A 214 -0.64 -5.51 -2.32
C CYS A 214 -1.68 -6.60 -2.56
N ASN A 215 -2.15 -7.26 -1.49
CA ASN A 215 -3.13 -8.34 -1.63
C ASN A 215 -4.48 -7.82 -2.16
N ALA A 216 -4.96 -6.69 -1.66
CA ALA A 216 -6.19 -6.05 -2.14
C ALA A 216 -6.06 -5.64 -3.63
N PHE A 217 -4.92 -5.06 -4.01
CA PHE A 217 -4.68 -4.68 -5.42
C PHE A 217 -4.63 -5.89 -6.35
N HIS A 218 -4.05 -7.01 -5.90
CA HIS A 218 -4.10 -8.25 -6.68
C HIS A 218 -5.54 -8.74 -6.88
N ALA A 219 -6.37 -8.72 -5.82
CA ALA A 219 -7.77 -9.11 -5.90
C ALA A 219 -8.57 -8.18 -6.85
N VAL A 220 -8.35 -6.86 -6.77
CA VAL A 220 -8.97 -5.87 -7.68
C VAL A 220 -8.58 -6.13 -9.13
N LYS A 221 -7.30 -6.38 -9.42
CA LYS A 221 -6.85 -6.69 -10.80
C LYS A 221 -7.52 -7.94 -11.36
N ILE A 222 -7.65 -9.00 -10.56
CA ILE A 222 -8.30 -10.24 -10.97
C ILE A 222 -9.79 -9.99 -11.23
N ALA A 223 -10.48 -9.30 -10.33
CA ALA A 223 -11.90 -8.98 -10.50
C ALA A 223 -12.14 -8.11 -11.73
N PHE A 224 -11.31 -7.08 -11.94
CA PHE A 224 -11.37 -6.23 -13.14
C PHE A 224 -11.22 -7.04 -14.42
N ALA A 225 -10.20 -7.89 -14.51
CA ALA A 225 -9.98 -8.73 -15.69
C ALA A 225 -11.17 -9.68 -15.96
N ASN A 226 -11.74 -10.25 -14.89
CA ASN A 226 -12.89 -11.14 -14.99
C ASN A 226 -14.17 -10.40 -15.46
N GLU A 227 -14.43 -9.19 -14.95
CA GLU A 227 -15.59 -8.39 -15.37
C GLU A 227 -15.47 -7.93 -16.83
N ILE A 228 -14.26 -7.50 -17.26
CA ILE A 228 -13.99 -7.18 -18.67
C ILE A 228 -14.15 -8.42 -19.56
N GLY A 229 -13.62 -9.57 -19.14
CA GLY A 229 -13.76 -10.83 -19.87
C GLY A 229 -15.21 -11.28 -19.99
N ALA A 230 -16.01 -11.14 -18.93
CA ALA A 230 -17.44 -11.47 -18.95
C ALA A 230 -18.22 -10.58 -19.93
N LEU A 231 -17.95 -9.27 -19.95
CA LEU A 231 -18.58 -8.35 -20.90
C LEU A 231 -18.13 -8.63 -22.35
N ALA A 232 -16.83 -8.85 -22.57
CA ALA A 232 -16.26 -9.19 -23.86
C ALA A 232 -16.96 -10.41 -24.49
N SER A 233 -17.14 -11.48 -23.68
CA SER A 233 -17.85 -12.69 -24.11
C SER A 233 -19.30 -12.42 -24.55
N ARG A 234 -20.00 -11.46 -23.96
CA ARG A 234 -21.37 -11.07 -24.35
C ARG A 234 -21.41 -10.22 -25.62
N LEU A 235 -20.28 -9.73 -26.07
CA LEU A 235 -20.11 -8.88 -27.24
C LEU A 235 -19.35 -9.61 -28.38
N ASP A 236 -19.16 -10.92 -28.26
CA ASP A 236 -18.39 -11.74 -29.21
C ASP A 236 -16.95 -11.21 -29.42
N VAL A 237 -16.34 -10.71 -28.33
CA VAL A 237 -14.96 -10.22 -28.29
C VAL A 237 -14.11 -11.19 -27.47
N ASP A 238 -12.87 -11.45 -27.90
CA ASP A 238 -11.91 -12.22 -27.12
C ASP A 238 -11.38 -11.39 -25.94
N GLY A 239 -11.90 -11.67 -24.74
CA GLY A 239 -11.50 -10.99 -23.50
C GLY A 239 -10.03 -11.20 -23.14
N LEU A 240 -9.42 -12.32 -23.54
CA LEU A 240 -8.00 -12.59 -23.31
C LEU A 240 -7.12 -11.69 -24.20
N GLU A 241 -7.51 -11.52 -25.48
CA GLU A 241 -6.84 -10.60 -26.39
C GLU A 241 -6.91 -9.16 -25.88
N VAL A 242 -8.09 -8.73 -25.39
CA VAL A 242 -8.26 -7.40 -24.77
C VAL A 242 -7.29 -7.20 -23.59
N MET A 243 -7.24 -8.16 -22.66
CA MET A 243 -6.40 -8.03 -21.47
C MET A 243 -4.91 -8.15 -21.77
N ASN A 244 -4.52 -9.01 -22.71
CA ASN A 244 -3.13 -9.13 -23.17
C ASN A 244 -2.65 -7.83 -23.81
N THR A 245 -3.51 -7.17 -24.60
CA THR A 245 -3.20 -5.88 -25.25
C THR A 245 -3.10 -4.77 -24.19
N LEU A 246 -4.04 -4.71 -23.25
CA LEU A 246 -3.99 -3.76 -22.12
C LEU A 246 -2.68 -3.87 -21.35
N CYS A 247 -2.19 -5.09 -21.10
CA CYS A 247 -0.94 -5.34 -20.37
C CYS A 247 0.34 -4.91 -21.11
N GLN A 248 0.29 -4.62 -22.41
CA GLN A 248 1.44 -4.11 -23.16
C GLN A 248 1.74 -2.63 -22.87
N ASP A 249 0.78 -1.89 -22.34
CA ASP A 249 1.01 -0.50 -21.92
C ASP A 249 1.67 -0.44 -20.53
N HIS A 250 3.00 -0.38 -20.52
CA HIS A 250 3.82 -0.22 -19.32
C HIS A 250 3.98 1.26 -18.89
N LYS A 251 3.43 2.20 -19.64
CA LYS A 251 3.48 3.63 -19.31
C LYS A 251 2.32 4.06 -18.41
N LEU A 252 1.12 3.58 -18.67
CA LEU A 252 -0.10 3.93 -17.94
C LEU A 252 -0.70 2.72 -17.22
N ASN A 253 -1.06 1.66 -17.95
CA ASN A 253 -1.89 0.57 -17.41
C ASN A 253 -1.13 -0.33 -16.40
N THR A 254 0.12 -0.69 -16.70
CA THR A 254 0.94 -1.56 -15.85
C THR A 254 2.14 -0.81 -15.26
N SER A 255 1.87 0.38 -14.72
CA SER A 255 2.86 1.30 -14.18
C SER A 255 2.39 1.89 -12.85
N ALA A 256 3.15 2.86 -12.30
CA ALA A 256 2.76 3.63 -11.12
C ALA A 256 1.77 4.78 -11.44
N ALA A 257 1.44 5.02 -12.71
CA ALA A 257 0.46 6.03 -13.11
C ALA A 257 -0.91 5.72 -12.46
N TYR A 258 -1.59 6.75 -12.00
CA TYR A 258 -2.90 6.66 -11.32
C TYR A 258 -2.94 5.85 -10.01
N LEU A 259 -1.80 5.40 -9.49
CA LEU A 259 -1.73 4.65 -8.22
C LEU A 259 -1.35 5.52 -7.02
N LYS A 260 -1.32 6.84 -7.17
CA LYS A 260 -1.08 7.77 -6.06
C LYS A 260 -2.41 8.27 -5.51
N PRO A 261 -2.62 8.25 -4.17
CA PRO A 261 -3.75 8.92 -3.58
C PRO A 261 -3.74 10.42 -3.92
N GLY A 262 -4.92 10.96 -4.24
CA GLY A 262 -5.07 12.36 -4.62
C GLY A 262 -6.53 12.79 -4.54
N PHE A 263 -6.94 13.75 -5.36
CA PHE A 263 -8.32 14.20 -5.45
C PHE A 263 -9.18 13.24 -6.28
N ALA A 264 -10.50 13.41 -6.28
CA ALA A 264 -11.42 12.61 -7.10
C ALA A 264 -11.11 12.78 -8.61
N PHE A 265 -11.30 11.71 -9.39
CA PHE A 265 -11.16 11.81 -10.83
C PHE A 265 -12.41 12.42 -11.48
N GLY A 266 -12.20 13.04 -12.65
CA GLY A 266 -13.25 13.62 -13.47
C GLY A 266 -12.83 13.71 -14.94
N GLY A 267 -13.34 14.72 -15.63
CA GLY A 267 -13.06 14.94 -17.04
C GLY A 267 -14.05 14.21 -17.96
N SER A 268 -13.95 14.52 -19.23
CA SER A 268 -14.91 14.07 -20.25
C SER A 268 -14.80 12.58 -20.62
N CYS A 269 -13.71 11.90 -20.27
CA CYS A 269 -13.43 10.53 -20.73
C CYS A 269 -13.78 9.47 -19.66
N LEU A 270 -13.12 9.47 -18.51
CA LEU A 270 -13.24 8.38 -17.53
C LEU A 270 -14.68 8.16 -17.04
N PRO A 271 -15.41 9.20 -16.59
CA PRO A 271 -16.79 9.03 -16.14
C PRO A 271 -17.73 8.57 -17.26
N LYS A 272 -17.60 9.16 -18.45
CA LYS A 272 -18.42 8.83 -19.62
C LYS A 272 -18.23 7.38 -20.05
N ASP A 273 -17.00 6.92 -20.20
CA ASP A 273 -16.71 5.58 -20.72
C ASP A 273 -17.11 4.51 -19.71
N LEU A 274 -16.89 4.76 -18.41
CA LEU A 274 -17.32 3.86 -17.35
C LEU A 274 -18.86 3.72 -17.31
N ARG A 275 -19.61 4.84 -17.41
CA ARG A 275 -21.06 4.81 -17.51
C ARG A 275 -21.55 4.08 -18.77
N ALA A 276 -20.90 4.29 -19.91
CA ALA A 276 -21.26 3.60 -21.14
C ALA A 276 -21.07 2.08 -21.03
N LEU A 277 -19.96 1.66 -20.40
CA LEU A 277 -19.62 0.25 -20.22
C LEU A 277 -20.59 -0.45 -19.27
N THR A 278 -20.90 0.16 -18.13
CA THR A 278 -21.86 -0.39 -17.14
C THR A 278 -23.30 -0.37 -17.69
N TYR A 279 -23.70 0.66 -18.44
CA TYR A 279 -24.96 0.69 -19.15
C TYR A 279 -25.08 -0.46 -20.15
N ARG A 280 -24.04 -0.69 -20.97
CA ARG A 280 -24.06 -1.78 -21.94
C ARG A 280 -24.14 -3.15 -21.26
N ALA A 281 -23.41 -3.35 -20.17
CA ALA A 281 -23.50 -4.58 -19.37
C ALA A 281 -24.95 -4.80 -18.85
N SER A 282 -25.58 -3.78 -18.31
CA SER A 282 -26.97 -3.85 -17.85
C SER A 282 -27.96 -4.23 -18.97
N ARG A 283 -27.72 -3.74 -20.20
CA ARG A 283 -28.56 -4.11 -21.37
C ARG A 283 -28.34 -5.56 -21.83
N LEU A 284 -27.33 -6.22 -21.36
CA LEU A 284 -26.98 -7.63 -21.62
C LEU A 284 -27.32 -8.53 -20.42
N ASP A 285 -28.07 -8.02 -19.42
CA ASP A 285 -28.36 -8.69 -18.14
C ASP A 285 -27.10 -9.16 -17.40
N LEU A 286 -26.01 -8.43 -17.57
CA LEU A 286 -24.73 -8.71 -16.92
C LEU A 286 -24.48 -7.73 -15.76
N LYS A 287 -24.14 -8.27 -14.59
CA LYS A 287 -23.72 -7.48 -13.42
C LYS A 287 -22.21 -7.41 -13.35
N LEU A 288 -21.70 -6.19 -13.19
CA LEU A 288 -20.27 -5.88 -13.06
C LEU A 288 -20.04 -5.07 -11.77
N PRO A 289 -20.11 -5.71 -10.57
CA PRO A 289 -20.14 -5.00 -9.29
C PRO A 289 -18.93 -4.09 -9.05
N LEU A 290 -17.73 -4.48 -9.46
CA LEU A 290 -16.51 -3.66 -9.33
C LEU A 290 -16.64 -2.38 -10.17
N LEU A 291 -16.97 -2.51 -11.45
CA LEU A 291 -17.10 -1.37 -12.36
C LEU A 291 -18.30 -0.49 -12.00
N GLU A 292 -19.44 -1.11 -11.61
CA GLU A 292 -20.63 -0.39 -11.14
C GLU A 292 -20.35 0.43 -9.87
N SER A 293 -19.50 -0.04 -8.97
CA SER A 293 -19.15 0.66 -7.72
C SER A 293 -18.04 1.71 -7.86
N THR A 294 -17.38 1.80 -9.02
CA THR A 294 -16.25 2.72 -9.22
C THR A 294 -16.67 4.19 -9.15
N MET A 295 -17.76 4.59 -9.85
CA MET A 295 -18.30 5.95 -9.75
C MET A 295 -18.79 6.27 -8.34
N PRO A 296 -19.66 5.44 -7.70
CA PRO A 296 -20.04 5.66 -6.30
C PRO A 296 -18.86 5.78 -5.33
N SER A 297 -17.77 5.03 -5.56
CA SER A 297 -16.54 5.15 -4.77
C SER A 297 -15.88 6.52 -4.95
N ASN A 298 -15.80 7.01 -6.20
CA ASN A 298 -15.26 8.33 -6.52
C ASN A 298 -16.11 9.45 -5.91
N ASP A 299 -17.45 9.34 -5.98
CA ASP A 299 -18.38 10.30 -5.39
C ASP A 299 -18.21 10.37 -3.87
N ARG A 300 -18.07 9.22 -3.19
CA ARG A 300 -17.75 9.18 -1.74
C ARG A 300 -16.40 9.78 -1.40
N HIS A 301 -15.44 9.67 -2.31
CA HIS A 301 -14.14 10.33 -2.12
C HIS A 301 -14.28 11.86 -2.25
N LEU A 302 -15.05 12.33 -3.21
CA LEU A 302 -15.40 13.74 -3.36
C LEU A 302 -16.16 14.29 -2.15
N ASP A 303 -17.17 13.55 -1.64
CA ASP A 303 -17.93 13.92 -0.43
C ASP A 303 -17.00 14.18 0.76
N ARG A 304 -15.99 13.31 0.97
CA ARG A 304 -14.99 13.50 2.05
C ARG A 304 -14.17 14.77 1.87
N ALA A 305 -13.76 15.07 0.64
CA ALA A 305 -13.02 16.29 0.35
C ALA A 305 -13.90 17.54 0.57
N ILE A 306 -15.16 17.50 0.10
CA ILE A 306 -16.15 18.57 0.33
C ILE A 306 -16.33 18.81 1.84
N GLN A 307 -16.50 17.75 2.62
CA GLN A 307 -16.64 17.88 4.07
C GLN A 307 -15.39 18.53 4.68
N THR A 308 -14.20 18.08 4.32
CA THR A 308 -12.94 18.63 4.83
C THR A 308 -12.79 20.12 4.51
N VAL A 309 -13.13 20.54 3.29
CA VAL A 309 -13.08 21.96 2.88
C VAL A 309 -14.18 22.78 3.57
N SER A 310 -15.36 22.19 3.78
CA SER A 310 -16.49 22.86 4.44
C SER A 310 -16.20 23.19 5.92
N ASP A 311 -15.33 22.45 6.57
CA ASP A 311 -14.92 22.69 7.96
C ASP A 311 -13.97 23.89 8.10
N LEU A 312 -13.33 24.35 7.00
CA LEU A 312 -12.51 25.55 6.99
C LEU A 312 -13.38 26.80 7.24
N LYS A 313 -12.92 27.72 8.06
CA LYS A 313 -13.61 28.99 8.35
C LYS A 313 -13.00 30.13 7.55
N GLY A 314 -13.78 31.20 7.32
CA GLY A 314 -13.31 32.37 6.60
C GLY A 314 -13.27 32.20 5.08
N ARG A 315 -12.43 32.97 4.43
CA ARG A 315 -12.31 33.11 2.97
C ARG A 315 -11.41 32.03 2.39
N ILE A 316 -11.90 31.30 1.41
CA ILE A 316 -11.22 30.15 0.82
C ILE A 316 -10.74 30.48 -0.59
N GLY A 317 -9.43 30.39 -0.81
CA GLY A 317 -8.81 30.44 -2.14
C GLY A 317 -8.67 29.05 -2.73
N ILE A 318 -9.25 28.79 -3.90
CA ILE A 318 -9.11 27.53 -4.64
C ILE A 318 -8.06 27.72 -5.73
N VAL A 319 -7.07 26.81 -5.78
CA VAL A 319 -6.03 26.80 -6.81
C VAL A 319 -6.17 25.56 -7.67
N GLY A 320 -6.59 25.77 -8.93
CA GLY A 320 -6.98 24.75 -9.90
C GLY A 320 -8.50 24.65 -10.03
N LEU A 321 -9.02 24.63 -11.25
CA LEU A 321 -10.45 24.51 -11.56
C LEU A 321 -10.71 23.39 -12.57
N ALA A 322 -9.81 23.18 -13.54
CA ALA A 322 -9.91 22.09 -14.49
C ALA A 322 -9.85 20.73 -13.80
N PHE A 323 -10.24 19.67 -14.49
CA PHE A 323 -10.22 18.31 -13.90
C PHE A 323 -8.79 17.77 -13.69
N LYS A 324 -7.77 18.34 -14.32
CA LYS A 324 -6.34 18.03 -14.14
C LYS A 324 -5.47 19.20 -14.57
N GLU A 325 -4.16 19.11 -14.33
CA GLU A 325 -3.19 20.09 -14.79
C GLU A 325 -3.08 20.19 -16.33
N ASN A 326 -2.65 21.36 -16.83
CA ASN A 326 -2.35 21.63 -18.23
C ASN A 326 -3.53 21.42 -19.20
N THR A 327 -4.74 21.74 -18.76
CA THR A 327 -5.95 21.73 -19.59
C THR A 327 -6.91 22.83 -19.16
N ASP A 328 -7.76 23.24 -20.07
CA ASP A 328 -8.88 24.15 -19.82
C ASP A 328 -10.23 23.42 -19.71
N ASP A 329 -10.21 22.07 -19.74
CA ASP A 329 -11.44 21.27 -19.70
C ASP A 329 -12.04 21.23 -18.29
N LEU A 330 -13.25 21.75 -18.16
CA LEU A 330 -14.01 21.85 -16.91
C LEU A 330 -15.11 20.78 -16.79
N ARG A 331 -15.34 20.02 -17.86
CA ARG A 331 -16.42 19.04 -17.89
C ARG A 331 -16.21 17.94 -16.86
N GLU A 332 -17.22 17.74 -16.05
CA GLU A 332 -17.21 16.78 -14.94
C GLU A 332 -15.99 16.94 -14.00
N SER A 333 -15.47 18.17 -13.91
CA SER A 333 -14.41 18.46 -12.93
C SER A 333 -14.96 18.31 -11.49
N PRO A 334 -14.34 17.51 -10.64
CA PRO A 334 -14.75 17.39 -9.24
C PRO A 334 -14.60 18.71 -8.47
N VAL A 335 -13.76 19.62 -8.97
CA VAL A 335 -13.61 20.96 -8.40
C VAL A 335 -14.87 21.80 -8.65
N VAL A 336 -15.53 21.66 -9.79
CA VAL A 336 -16.79 22.35 -10.08
C VAL A 336 -17.86 21.90 -9.07
N ASN A 337 -18.00 20.61 -8.80
CA ASN A 337 -18.94 20.09 -7.81
C ASN A 337 -18.61 20.58 -6.39
N LEU A 338 -17.32 20.64 -6.03
CA LEU A 338 -16.86 21.22 -4.77
C LEU A 338 -17.27 22.71 -4.66
N LEU A 339 -17.08 23.50 -5.71
CA LEU A 339 -17.45 24.92 -5.75
C LEU A 339 -18.94 25.12 -5.64
N GLU A 340 -19.76 24.37 -6.42
CA GLU A 340 -21.23 24.43 -6.34
C GLU A 340 -21.73 24.20 -4.92
N TYR A 341 -21.19 23.16 -4.25
CA TYR A 341 -21.57 22.88 -2.88
C TYR A 341 -21.19 24.02 -1.92
N LEU A 342 -19.96 24.53 -2.00
CA LEU A 342 -19.47 25.60 -1.13
C LEU A 342 -20.25 26.92 -1.35
N ILE A 343 -20.54 27.25 -2.61
CA ILE A 343 -21.39 28.41 -2.97
C ILE A 343 -22.78 28.23 -2.38
N GLY A 344 -23.38 27.05 -2.54
CA GLY A 344 -24.68 26.72 -1.95
C GLY A 344 -24.74 26.82 -0.43
N LYS A 345 -23.59 26.70 0.24
CA LYS A 345 -23.42 26.93 1.70
C LYS A 345 -23.08 28.38 2.05
N GLY A 346 -23.07 29.30 1.08
CA GLY A 346 -22.77 30.71 1.29
C GLY A 346 -21.30 30.99 1.66
N ARG A 347 -20.37 30.12 1.23
CA ARG A 347 -18.94 30.32 1.50
C ARG A 347 -18.37 31.40 0.58
N GLU A 348 -17.45 32.19 1.13
CA GLU A 348 -16.69 33.19 0.36
C GLU A 348 -15.53 32.49 -0.36
N LEU A 349 -15.53 32.57 -1.69
CA LEU A 349 -14.61 31.85 -2.56
C LEU A 349 -13.93 32.78 -3.56
N LYS A 350 -12.65 32.57 -3.81
CA LYS A 350 -11.92 33.01 -5.01
C LYS A 350 -11.20 31.81 -5.64
N VAL A 351 -11.12 31.80 -6.96
CA VAL A 351 -10.56 30.70 -7.73
C VAL A 351 -9.47 31.23 -8.65
N TYR A 352 -8.33 30.57 -8.66
CA TYR A 352 -7.28 30.79 -9.63
C TYR A 352 -6.91 29.50 -10.33
N ASP A 353 -6.90 29.52 -11.64
CA ASP A 353 -6.36 28.46 -12.49
C ASP A 353 -5.61 29.11 -13.67
N PRO A 354 -4.32 28.81 -13.87
CA PRO A 354 -3.51 29.47 -14.90
C PRO A 354 -3.98 29.22 -16.33
N HIS A 355 -4.77 28.16 -16.54
CA HIS A 355 -5.25 27.75 -17.86
C HIS A 355 -6.72 28.13 -18.12
N ILE A 356 -7.41 28.70 -17.14
CA ILE A 356 -8.84 29.04 -17.26
C ILE A 356 -9.03 30.55 -17.49
N GLN A 357 -9.30 30.89 -18.72
CA GLN A 357 -9.72 32.21 -19.12
C GLN A 357 -11.11 32.11 -19.76
N LEU A 358 -12.12 32.66 -19.10
CA LEU A 358 -13.53 32.44 -19.47
C LEU A 358 -13.84 32.89 -20.89
N ASP A 359 -13.14 33.92 -21.36
CA ASP A 359 -13.31 34.49 -22.71
C ASP A 359 -12.69 33.60 -23.81
N GLN A 360 -11.80 32.70 -23.46
CA GLN A 360 -11.14 31.76 -24.36
C GLN A 360 -11.78 30.39 -24.39
N ILE A 361 -12.64 30.06 -23.40
CA ILE A 361 -13.39 28.82 -23.35
C ILE A 361 -14.66 28.94 -24.19
N TYR A 362 -14.92 27.98 -25.07
CA TYR A 362 -16.10 27.94 -25.93
C TYR A 362 -16.70 26.55 -26.06
N GLY A 363 -17.88 26.48 -26.73
CA GLY A 363 -18.60 25.21 -26.94
C GLY A 363 -19.06 24.55 -25.65
N SER A 364 -19.16 23.23 -25.67
CA SER A 364 -19.71 22.43 -24.57
C SER A 364 -18.97 22.59 -23.23
N ASN A 365 -17.69 22.97 -23.26
CA ASN A 365 -16.91 23.23 -22.05
C ASN A 365 -17.40 24.52 -21.36
N ARG A 366 -17.64 25.59 -22.15
CA ARG A 366 -18.20 26.84 -21.64
C ARG A 366 -19.63 26.66 -21.15
N ASP A 367 -20.46 25.95 -21.95
CA ASP A 367 -21.84 25.69 -21.57
C ASP A 367 -21.94 24.93 -20.26
N TYR A 368 -21.05 23.95 -20.06
CA TYR A 368 -21.00 23.18 -18.82
C TYR A 368 -20.75 24.07 -17.60
N ILE A 369 -19.68 24.89 -17.62
CA ILE A 369 -19.35 25.69 -16.44
C ILE A 369 -20.37 26.81 -16.17
N LEU A 370 -20.93 27.42 -17.21
CA LEU A 370 -21.95 28.45 -17.04
C LEU A 370 -23.31 27.88 -16.62
N HIS A 371 -23.59 26.61 -16.93
CA HIS A 371 -24.75 25.92 -16.41
C HIS A 371 -24.58 25.57 -14.91
N ALA A 372 -23.41 25.03 -14.54
CA ALA A 372 -23.12 24.65 -13.16
C ALA A 372 -22.96 25.90 -12.25
N ILE A 373 -22.14 26.86 -12.65
CA ILE A 373 -21.86 28.08 -11.88
C ILE A 373 -22.01 29.33 -12.79
N PRO A 374 -23.24 29.85 -12.98
CA PRO A 374 -23.50 30.99 -13.90
C PRO A 374 -22.67 32.23 -13.62
N HIS A 375 -22.23 32.43 -12.37
CA HIS A 375 -21.47 33.60 -11.94
C HIS A 375 -19.98 33.30 -11.69
N ILE A 376 -19.45 32.20 -12.24
CA ILE A 376 -18.06 31.78 -12.05
C ILE A 376 -17.05 32.90 -12.36
N GLY A 377 -17.34 33.77 -13.35
CA GLY A 377 -16.49 34.90 -13.69
C GLY A 377 -16.27 35.93 -12.57
N LYS A 378 -17.14 35.95 -11.55
CA LYS A 378 -16.94 36.79 -10.36
C LYS A 378 -16.02 36.14 -9.32
N LEU A 379 -15.83 34.83 -9.42
CA LEU A 379 -14.97 34.05 -8.50
C LEU A 379 -13.57 33.88 -9.06
N LEU A 380 -13.41 33.88 -10.40
CA LEU A 380 -12.13 33.73 -11.06
C LEU A 380 -11.29 35.00 -10.91
N THR A 381 -10.00 34.79 -10.61
CA THR A 381 -8.99 35.86 -10.52
C THR A 381 -8.01 35.76 -11.68
N SER A 382 -7.41 36.88 -12.03
CA SER A 382 -6.43 36.98 -13.13
C SER A 382 -5.05 36.46 -12.74
N GLY A 383 -4.76 36.31 -11.44
CA GLY A 383 -3.48 35.84 -10.93
C GLY A 383 -3.56 35.30 -9.50
N PHE A 384 -2.61 34.47 -9.15
CA PHE A 384 -2.52 33.89 -7.80
C PHE A 384 -2.37 34.95 -6.70
N ALA A 385 -1.64 36.04 -6.97
CA ALA A 385 -1.43 37.13 -5.99
C ALA A 385 -2.75 37.70 -5.46
N GLU A 386 -3.79 37.78 -6.29
CA GLU A 386 -5.11 38.27 -5.88
C GLU A 386 -5.82 37.30 -4.93
N VAL A 387 -5.69 35.98 -5.17
CA VAL A 387 -6.21 34.96 -4.26
C VAL A 387 -5.42 34.93 -2.96
N GLY A 388 -4.08 34.92 -3.05
CA GLY A 388 -3.18 34.87 -1.90
C GLY A 388 -3.33 36.04 -0.93
N ALA A 389 -3.58 37.26 -1.46
CA ALA A 389 -3.81 38.44 -0.63
C ALA A 389 -5.21 38.49 0.03
N TRP A 390 -6.18 37.73 -0.52
CA TRP A 390 -7.56 37.79 -0.06
C TRP A 390 -7.95 36.59 0.82
N ALA A 391 -7.42 35.40 0.55
CA ALA A 391 -7.80 34.15 1.22
C ALA A 391 -7.26 34.06 2.64
N GLU A 392 -7.92 33.30 3.47
CA GLU A 392 -7.47 32.87 4.81
C GLU A 392 -7.02 31.41 4.81
N HIS A 393 -7.47 30.64 3.83
CA HIS A 393 -7.07 29.26 3.56
C HIS A 393 -6.89 29.04 2.05
N LEU A 394 -5.92 28.23 1.68
CA LEU A 394 -5.74 27.77 0.29
C LEU A 394 -6.10 26.29 0.17
N VAL A 395 -6.85 25.95 -0.86
CA VAL A 395 -7.17 24.57 -1.25
C VAL A 395 -6.56 24.32 -2.64
N VAL A 396 -5.62 23.39 -2.71
CA VAL A 396 -4.96 23.02 -3.96
C VAL A 396 -5.58 21.73 -4.48
N THR A 397 -6.14 21.76 -5.67
CA THR A 397 -6.96 20.69 -6.25
C THR A 397 -6.27 19.94 -7.37
N GLN A 398 -5.18 20.47 -7.91
CA GLN A 398 -4.36 19.86 -8.96
C GLN A 398 -2.88 20.20 -8.75
N LYS A 399 -2.00 19.53 -9.48
CA LYS A 399 -0.56 19.77 -9.39
C LYS A 399 -0.22 21.15 -9.96
N PRO A 400 0.32 22.10 -9.17
CA PRO A 400 0.76 23.40 -9.68
C PRO A 400 2.10 23.30 -10.41
N SER A 401 2.42 24.30 -11.25
CA SER A 401 3.79 24.47 -11.76
C SER A 401 4.78 24.71 -10.61
N ALA A 402 6.07 24.55 -10.86
CA ALA A 402 7.10 24.79 -9.83
C ALA A 402 7.07 26.23 -9.30
N GLU A 403 6.84 27.21 -10.20
CA GLU A 403 6.72 28.62 -9.87
C GLU A 403 5.50 28.89 -9.00
N LEU A 404 4.32 28.41 -9.42
CA LEU A 404 3.08 28.56 -8.67
C LEU A 404 3.16 27.85 -7.30
N ALA A 405 3.79 26.68 -7.24
CA ALA A 405 4.02 25.99 -5.97
C ALA A 405 4.90 26.80 -5.01
N ALA A 406 5.91 27.51 -5.53
CA ALA A 406 6.73 28.42 -4.75
C ALA A 406 5.92 29.62 -4.21
N GLU A 407 5.09 30.23 -5.05
CA GLU A 407 4.19 31.34 -4.66
C GLU A 407 3.18 30.89 -3.59
N ILE A 408 2.56 29.70 -3.76
CA ILE A 408 1.64 29.12 -2.78
C ILE A 408 2.34 28.95 -1.43
N ARG A 409 3.53 28.38 -1.39
CA ARG A 409 4.30 28.21 -0.14
C ARG A 409 4.73 29.55 0.46
N ALA A 410 5.13 30.52 -0.37
CA ALA A 410 5.54 31.85 0.09
C ALA A 410 4.39 32.70 0.65
N SER A 411 3.13 32.35 0.34
CA SER A 411 1.95 33.06 0.89
C SER A 411 1.83 32.98 2.40
N GLY A 412 2.42 31.96 3.04
CA GLY A 412 2.31 31.72 4.49
C GLY A 412 0.92 31.33 4.97
N LEU A 413 -0.05 31.12 4.07
CA LEU A 413 -1.41 30.73 4.41
C LEU A 413 -1.50 29.24 4.76
N PRO A 414 -2.46 28.82 5.59
CA PRO A 414 -2.80 27.41 5.76
C PRO A 414 -3.23 26.77 4.43
N ILE A 415 -2.60 25.65 4.05
CA ILE A 415 -2.81 24.98 2.77
C ILE A 415 -3.44 23.61 3.00
N LEU A 416 -4.55 23.34 2.34
CA LEU A 416 -5.13 22.01 2.17
C LEU A 416 -4.83 21.51 0.75
N ASP A 417 -3.88 20.58 0.63
CA ASP A 417 -3.50 19.98 -0.65
C ASP A 417 -4.31 18.70 -0.91
N LEU A 418 -5.42 18.82 -1.63
CA LEU A 418 -6.26 17.69 -2.04
C LEU A 418 -5.58 16.82 -3.09
N ALA A 419 -4.72 17.41 -3.92
CA ALA A 419 -4.00 16.71 -4.98
C ALA A 419 -2.78 15.94 -4.46
N ARG A 420 -2.31 16.23 -3.23
CA ARG A 420 -1.09 15.66 -2.62
C ARG A 420 0.17 15.82 -3.49
N ASN A 421 0.33 16.98 -4.10
CA ASN A 421 1.41 17.26 -5.06
C ASN A 421 2.26 18.50 -4.68
N LEU A 422 2.04 19.11 -3.52
CA LEU A 422 2.83 20.23 -3.00
C LEU A 422 4.03 19.82 -2.13
N ALA A 423 4.15 18.54 -1.77
CA ALA A 423 5.24 18.03 -0.97
C ALA A 423 6.57 18.00 -1.72
#